data_49d36e3531479c28e50578d5e8864589
#
_entry.id   49d36e3531479c28e50578d5e8864589
#
_cell.length_a   1.000
_cell.length_b   1.000
_cell.length_c   1.000
_cell.angle_alpha   90.00
_cell.angle_beta   90.00
_cell.angle_gamma   90.00
#
_symmetry.space_group_name_H-M   'P 1'
#
loop_
_entity.id
_entity.type
_entity.pdbx_description
1 polymer ?
#
loop_
_entity_poly.entity_id
_entity_poly.type
_entity_poly.pdbx_seq_one_letter_code
_entity_poly.pdbx_strand_id
1 'polypeptide(L)'
;EPETWKKIRYLLFAKDYLRFRLTGTMETDTIDAAGSMFYDVRNQRWSRELCSLGEIPESWLPRLCDPTEIVGTVEPTAAAEFGLAEGTKVLVGTTDTVMEVLSARKRASRSRHCEAGDRRAHLRGDG
;
A
#
# COMPACT_ATOMS: atom_id res chain seq x y z
N GLU A 1 -11.70 -20.87 15.77
CA GLU A 1 -12.79 -20.37 16.63
C GLU A 1 -14.07 -20.15 15.80
N PRO A 2 -15.01 -21.15 15.75
CA PRO A 2 -16.19 -21.09 14.89
C PRO A 2 -17.08 -19.87 15.13
N GLU A 3 -17.15 -19.39 16.36
CA GLU A 3 -18.00 -18.26 16.72
C GLU A 3 -17.41 -16.91 16.26
N THR A 4 -16.10 -16.80 16.18
CA THR A 4 -15.41 -15.64 15.62
C THR A 4 -15.61 -15.62 14.10
N TRP A 5 -15.48 -16.77 13.44
CA TRP A 5 -15.69 -16.91 12.00
C TRP A 5 -17.06 -16.39 11.54
N LYS A 6 -18.12 -16.73 12.25
CA LYS A 6 -19.49 -16.26 11.95
C LYS A 6 -19.67 -14.73 12.04
N LYS A 7 -18.78 -14.05 12.76
CA LYS A 7 -18.84 -12.59 12.97
C LYS A 7 -18.00 -11.81 11.96
N ILE A 8 -17.13 -12.47 11.20
CA ILE A 8 -16.30 -11.80 10.19
C ILE A 8 -17.20 -11.15 9.14
N ARG A 9 -16.85 -9.95 8.73
CA ARG A 9 -17.51 -9.20 7.67
C ARG A 9 -16.55 -8.75 6.59
N TYR A 10 -15.28 -8.54 6.96
CA TYR A 10 -14.24 -8.07 6.05
C TYR A 10 -12.91 -8.73 6.39
N LEU A 11 -12.09 -8.95 5.36
CA LEU A 11 -10.71 -9.41 5.47
C LEU A 11 -9.81 -8.32 4.88
N LEU A 12 -8.92 -7.78 5.69
CA LEU A 12 -7.99 -6.74 5.30
C LEU A 12 -6.56 -7.16 5.67
N PHE A 13 -5.60 -6.81 4.85
CA PHE A 13 -4.19 -6.85 5.26
C PHE A 13 -3.93 -5.80 6.35
N ALA A 14 -2.85 -5.96 7.10
CA ALA A 14 -2.53 -5.05 8.21
C ALA A 14 -2.40 -3.59 7.75
N LYS A 15 -1.75 -3.34 6.60
CA LYS A 15 -1.65 -1.99 6.02
C LYS A 15 -3.01 -1.43 5.60
N ASP A 16 -3.89 -2.29 5.07
CA ASP A 16 -5.22 -1.88 4.61
C ASP A 16 -6.11 -1.51 5.81
N TYR A 17 -5.98 -2.23 6.92
CA TYR A 17 -6.65 -1.87 8.15
C TYR A 17 -6.16 -0.52 8.69
N LEU A 18 -4.85 -0.25 8.65
CA LEU A 18 -4.33 1.05 9.04
C LEU A 18 -4.88 2.17 8.14
N ARG A 19 -4.90 1.95 6.83
CA ARG A 19 -5.50 2.91 5.88
C ARG A 19 -6.99 3.11 6.14
N PHE A 20 -7.75 2.04 6.37
CA PHE A 20 -9.15 2.13 6.78
C PHE A 20 -9.34 3.00 8.03
N ARG A 21 -8.47 2.88 9.03
CA ARG A 21 -8.50 3.75 10.22
C ARG A 21 -8.22 5.22 9.90
N LEU A 22 -7.51 5.51 8.81
CA LEU A 22 -7.20 6.88 8.40
C LEU A 22 -8.30 7.51 7.51
N THR A 23 -8.95 6.71 6.68
CA THR A 23 -9.80 7.19 5.57
C THR A 23 -11.22 6.66 5.57
N GLY A 24 -11.54 5.67 6.39
CA GLY A 24 -12.84 5.00 6.37
C GLY A 24 -13.08 4.09 5.16
N THR A 25 -12.12 3.94 4.24
CA THR A 25 -12.29 3.19 2.98
C THR A 25 -11.61 1.83 3.02
N MET A 26 -12.16 0.83 2.30
CA MET A 26 -11.70 -0.57 2.31
C MET A 26 -11.26 -1.01 0.92
N GLU A 27 -9.98 -0.83 0.63
CA GLU A 27 -9.32 -1.27 -0.59
C GLU A 27 -8.09 -2.12 -0.27
N THR A 28 -7.56 -2.76 -1.29
CA THR A 28 -6.22 -3.38 -1.28
C THR A 28 -5.57 -3.21 -2.65
N ASP A 29 -4.26 -3.33 -2.71
CA ASP A 29 -3.56 -3.31 -3.98
C ASP A 29 -3.44 -4.71 -4.59
N THR A 30 -3.23 -4.74 -5.90
CA THR A 30 -3.13 -5.99 -6.66
C THR A 30 -1.90 -6.83 -6.31
N ILE A 31 -0.87 -6.23 -5.72
CA ILE A 31 0.38 -6.94 -5.35
C ILE A 31 0.16 -7.71 -4.05
N ASP A 32 -0.40 -7.09 -3.01
CA ASP A 32 -0.80 -7.78 -1.79
C ASP A 32 -1.90 -8.80 -2.06
N ALA A 33 -2.87 -8.46 -2.91
CA ALA A 33 -3.90 -9.39 -3.33
C ALA A 33 -3.33 -10.67 -3.94
N ALA A 34 -2.28 -10.56 -4.76
CA ALA A 34 -1.59 -11.72 -5.33
C ALA A 34 -0.96 -12.63 -4.26
N GLY A 35 -0.49 -12.03 -3.15
CA GLY A 35 0.02 -12.77 -1.99
C GLY A 35 -1.05 -13.46 -1.15
N SER A 36 -2.33 -13.12 -1.30
CA SER A 36 -3.43 -13.68 -0.52
C SER A 36 -3.81 -15.12 -0.89
N MET A 37 -3.39 -15.59 -2.06
CA MET A 37 -3.82 -16.84 -2.71
C MET A 37 -5.27 -16.83 -3.22
N PHE A 38 -6.02 -15.73 -3.10
CA PHE A 38 -7.40 -15.59 -3.59
C PHE A 38 -7.51 -14.75 -4.86
N TYR A 39 -6.38 -14.26 -5.39
CA TYR A 39 -6.33 -13.36 -6.54
C TYR A 39 -6.04 -14.10 -7.84
N ASP A 40 -6.86 -13.85 -8.86
CA ASP A 40 -6.62 -14.30 -10.24
C ASP A 40 -5.76 -13.26 -10.97
N VAL A 41 -4.47 -13.53 -11.06
CA VAL A 41 -3.47 -12.64 -11.68
C VAL A 41 -3.76 -12.41 -13.17
N ARG A 42 -4.34 -13.40 -13.88
CA ARG A 42 -4.61 -13.30 -15.32
C ARG A 42 -5.78 -12.36 -15.61
N ASN A 43 -6.83 -12.47 -14.81
CA ASN A 43 -8.05 -11.69 -14.97
C ASN A 43 -8.11 -10.45 -14.07
N GLN A 44 -7.07 -10.23 -13.25
CA GLN A 44 -6.94 -9.09 -12.32
C GLN A 44 -8.16 -8.89 -11.40
N ARG A 45 -8.65 -9.98 -10.84
CA ARG A 45 -9.83 -10.00 -9.96
C ARG A 45 -9.68 -11.05 -8.85
N TRP A 46 -10.54 -10.99 -7.86
CA TRP A 46 -10.69 -12.08 -6.90
C TRP A 46 -11.17 -13.35 -7.61
N SER A 47 -10.59 -14.49 -7.26
CA SER A 47 -10.94 -15.79 -7.83
C SER A 47 -12.09 -16.42 -7.04
N ARG A 48 -13.24 -16.54 -7.66
CA ARG A 48 -14.40 -17.21 -7.05
C ARG A 48 -14.11 -18.66 -6.67
N GLU A 49 -13.32 -19.35 -7.48
CA GLU A 49 -12.94 -20.74 -7.25
C GLU A 49 -12.09 -20.88 -5.99
N LEU A 50 -11.04 -20.05 -5.86
CA LEU A 50 -10.16 -20.06 -4.69
C LEU A 50 -10.88 -19.57 -3.43
N CYS A 51 -11.72 -18.55 -3.54
CA CYS A 51 -12.58 -18.10 -2.44
C CYS A 51 -13.53 -19.21 -1.96
N SER A 52 -14.15 -19.93 -2.89
CA SER A 52 -15.01 -21.07 -2.57
C SER A 52 -14.27 -22.20 -1.88
N LEU A 53 -13.05 -22.53 -2.34
CA LEU A 53 -12.18 -23.54 -1.72
C LEU A 53 -11.77 -23.16 -0.30
N GLY A 54 -11.55 -21.87 -0.05
CA GLY A 54 -11.21 -21.33 1.27
C GLY A 54 -12.41 -21.02 2.17
N GLU A 55 -13.64 -21.30 1.69
CA GLU A 55 -14.89 -20.95 2.39
C GLU A 55 -15.00 -19.46 2.72
N ILE A 56 -14.39 -18.59 1.89
CA ILE A 56 -14.37 -17.13 2.06
C ILE A 56 -15.36 -16.50 1.09
N PRO A 57 -16.41 -15.84 1.57
CA PRO A 57 -17.27 -15.05 0.70
C PRO A 57 -16.48 -13.92 0.02
N GLU A 58 -16.61 -13.79 -1.31
CA GLU A 58 -15.95 -12.71 -2.07
C GLU A 58 -16.32 -11.31 -1.52
N SER A 59 -17.52 -11.18 -0.95
CA SER A 59 -18.00 -9.95 -0.31
C SER A 59 -17.21 -9.51 0.94
N TRP A 60 -16.38 -10.38 1.50
CA TRP A 60 -15.50 -10.04 2.62
C TRP A 60 -14.19 -9.40 2.14
N LEU A 61 -13.88 -9.53 0.84
CA LEU A 61 -12.64 -9.05 0.27
C LEU A 61 -12.77 -7.59 -0.16
N PRO A 62 -11.73 -6.76 0.05
CA PRO A 62 -11.74 -5.35 -0.29
C PRO A 62 -11.72 -5.12 -1.81
N ARG A 63 -12.05 -3.90 -2.24
CA ARG A 63 -11.90 -3.46 -3.63
C ARG A 63 -10.43 -3.49 -4.04
N LEU A 64 -10.16 -4.01 -5.23
CA LEU A 64 -8.83 -4.02 -5.83
C LEU A 64 -8.51 -2.68 -6.49
N CYS A 65 -7.31 -2.16 -6.24
CA CYS A 65 -6.85 -0.88 -6.75
C CYS A 65 -5.42 -0.95 -7.26
N ASP A 66 -5.01 0.06 -8.03
CA ASP A 66 -3.60 0.30 -8.31
C ASP A 66 -2.88 0.81 -7.05
N PRO A 67 -1.63 0.38 -6.77
CA PRO A 67 -0.87 0.85 -5.62
C PRO A 67 -0.73 2.38 -5.52
N THR A 68 -0.78 3.08 -6.64
CA THR A 68 -0.61 4.54 -6.71
C THR A 68 -1.93 5.31 -6.67
N GLU A 69 -3.07 4.62 -6.62
CA GLU A 69 -4.38 5.23 -6.54
C GLU A 69 -4.57 5.96 -5.20
N ILE A 70 -5.10 7.19 -5.27
CA ILE A 70 -5.52 7.93 -4.07
C ILE A 70 -6.94 7.48 -3.74
N VAL A 71 -7.11 6.87 -2.58
CA VAL A 71 -8.40 6.29 -2.16
C VAL A 71 -9.15 7.10 -1.13
N GLY A 72 -8.55 8.15 -0.63
CA GLY A 72 -9.19 9.05 0.34
C GLY A 72 -8.23 10.07 0.90
N THR A 73 -8.69 10.72 1.93
CA THR A 73 -7.92 11.68 2.72
C THR A 73 -8.04 11.34 4.20
N VAL A 74 -7.06 11.77 4.99
CA VAL A 74 -7.09 11.61 6.45
C VAL A 74 -8.30 12.34 7.00
N GLU A 75 -9.19 11.58 7.65
CA GLU A 75 -10.40 12.10 8.30
C GLU A 75 -10.07 12.89 9.58
N PRO A 76 -10.93 13.85 9.99
CA PRO A 76 -10.70 14.69 11.17
C PRO A 76 -10.40 13.91 12.46
N THR A 77 -11.13 12.82 12.68
CA THR A 77 -10.97 11.94 13.85
C THR A 77 -9.62 11.24 13.85
N ALA A 78 -9.20 10.72 12.70
CA ALA A 78 -7.90 10.09 12.51
C ALA A 78 -6.76 11.12 12.60
N ALA A 79 -6.94 12.31 12.07
CA ALA A 79 -5.99 13.41 12.18
C ALA A 79 -5.69 13.74 13.66
N ALA A 80 -6.71 13.83 14.49
CA ALA A 80 -6.59 14.10 15.92
C ALA A 80 -5.95 12.92 16.68
N GLU A 81 -6.35 11.67 16.36
CA GLU A 81 -5.84 10.47 17.01
C GLU A 81 -4.35 10.21 16.71
N PHE A 82 -3.94 10.38 15.46
CA PHE A 82 -2.58 10.03 15.00
C PHE A 82 -1.64 11.22 14.85
N GLY A 83 -2.08 12.43 15.12
CA GLY A 83 -1.27 13.65 14.97
C GLY A 83 -0.93 13.98 13.53
N LEU A 84 -1.83 13.67 12.59
CA LEU A 84 -1.66 13.91 11.16
C LEU A 84 -2.42 15.16 10.73
N ALA A 85 -2.04 15.72 9.57
CA ALA A 85 -2.80 16.81 8.98
C ALA A 85 -4.08 16.27 8.33
N GLU A 86 -5.23 16.82 8.72
CA GLU A 86 -6.53 16.54 8.09
C GLU A 86 -6.47 16.82 6.58
N GLY A 87 -7.17 16.03 5.79
CA GLY A 87 -7.22 16.18 4.33
C GLY A 87 -5.96 15.71 3.59
N THR A 88 -4.94 15.20 4.30
CA THR A 88 -3.78 14.60 3.66
C THR A 88 -4.20 13.44 2.77
N LYS A 89 -3.80 13.45 1.50
CA LYS A 89 -4.11 12.38 0.53
C LYS A 89 -3.46 11.07 0.94
N VAL A 90 -4.24 9.98 0.86
CA VAL A 90 -3.79 8.63 1.22
C VAL A 90 -3.84 7.74 -0.02
N LEU A 91 -2.70 7.15 -0.34
CA LEU A 91 -2.55 6.15 -1.41
C LEU A 91 -2.96 4.76 -0.90
N VAL A 92 -3.33 3.88 -1.84
CA VAL A 92 -3.49 2.45 -1.52
C VAL A 92 -2.22 1.87 -0.92
N GLY A 93 -1.08 2.23 -1.50
CA GLY A 93 0.21 1.67 -1.09
C GLY A 93 0.41 0.26 -1.63
N THR A 94 1.49 -0.38 -1.20
CA THR A 94 1.84 -1.73 -1.63
C THR A 94 2.65 -2.45 -0.55
N THR A 95 3.13 -3.64 -0.84
CA THR A 95 3.93 -4.45 0.09
C THR A 95 5.19 -3.74 0.56
N ASP A 96 5.64 -4.03 1.77
CA ASP A 96 6.87 -3.54 2.37
C ASP A 96 8.10 -3.82 1.49
N THR A 97 8.23 -5.02 0.96
CA THR A 97 9.31 -5.42 0.05
C THR A 97 9.43 -4.50 -1.17
N VAL A 98 8.33 -4.16 -1.82
CA VAL A 98 8.32 -3.24 -2.97
C VAL A 98 8.74 -1.84 -2.53
N MET A 99 8.26 -1.38 -1.38
CA MET A 99 8.62 -0.06 -0.84
C MET A 99 10.10 0.02 -0.44
N GLU A 100 10.67 -1.04 0.10
CA GLU A 100 12.09 -1.15 0.42
C GLU A 100 12.97 -1.05 -0.83
N VAL A 101 12.63 -1.81 -1.89
CA VAL A 101 13.35 -1.76 -3.18
C VAL A 101 13.29 -0.38 -3.81
N LEU A 102 12.13 0.26 -3.80
CA LEU A 102 11.96 1.62 -4.31
C LEU A 102 12.79 2.65 -3.51
N SER A 103 12.83 2.50 -2.19
CA SER A 103 13.61 3.37 -1.29
C SER A 103 15.12 3.20 -1.50
N ALA A 104 15.60 1.97 -1.67
CA ALA A 104 16.99 1.68 -1.96
C ALA A 104 17.44 2.28 -3.29
N ARG A 105 16.59 2.21 -4.32
CA ARG A 105 16.87 2.78 -5.64
C ARG A 105 16.96 4.31 -5.61
N LYS A 106 16.13 4.98 -4.82
CA LYS A 106 16.20 6.44 -4.61
C LYS A 106 17.48 6.86 -3.89
N ARG A 107 17.95 6.09 -2.92
CA ARG A 107 19.22 6.35 -2.22
C ARG A 107 20.42 6.27 -3.18
N ALA A 108 20.48 5.25 -4.01
CA ALA A 108 21.56 5.07 -4.99
C ALA A 108 21.59 6.18 -6.06
N SER A 109 20.44 6.75 -6.44
CA SER A 109 20.39 7.88 -7.38
C SER A 109 20.81 9.21 -6.74
N ARG A 110 20.49 9.45 -5.47
CA ARG A 110 20.93 10.64 -4.72
C ARG A 110 22.44 10.64 -4.47
N SER A 111 23.02 9.49 -4.13
CA SER A 111 24.47 9.34 -3.95
C SER A 111 25.24 9.74 -5.21
N ARG A 112 24.80 9.27 -6.37
CA ARG A 112 25.41 9.63 -7.66
C ARG A 112 25.31 11.13 -8.02
N HIS A 113 24.28 11.81 -7.56
CA HIS A 113 24.10 13.25 -7.82
C HIS A 113 25.01 14.10 -6.93
N CYS A 114 25.26 13.69 -5.69
CA CYS A 114 26.21 14.35 -4.78
C CYS A 114 27.66 14.19 -5.28
N GLU A 115 28.05 13.00 -5.72
CA GLU A 115 29.39 12.77 -6.27
C GLU A 115 29.66 13.53 -7.58
N ALA A 116 28.64 13.72 -8.42
CA ALA A 116 28.76 14.51 -9.65
C ALA A 116 28.85 16.02 -9.39
N GLY A 117 28.20 16.50 -8.32
CA GLY A 117 28.28 17.90 -7.88
C GLY A 117 29.66 18.28 -7.33
N ASP A 118 30.26 17.42 -6.54
CA ASP A 118 31.57 17.65 -5.90
C ASP A 118 32.71 17.66 -6.92
N ARG A 119 32.66 16.83 -7.95
CA ARG A 119 33.64 16.83 -9.04
C ARG A 119 33.65 18.10 -9.91
N ARG A 120 32.51 18.82 -9.99
CA ARG A 120 32.44 20.09 -10.72
C ARG A 120 32.98 21.31 -9.93
N ALA A 121 32.97 21.24 -8.62
CA ALA A 121 33.51 22.27 -7.76
C ALA A 121 35.05 22.31 -7.77
N HIS A 122 35.70 21.15 -7.93
CA HIS A 122 37.18 21.04 -7.99
C HIS A 122 37.81 21.48 -9.33
N LEU A 123 37.04 21.62 -10.40
CA LEU A 123 37.52 22.02 -11.72
C LEU A 123 37.44 23.55 -11.99
N ARG A 124 36.99 24.36 -11.01
CA ARG A 124 36.86 25.81 -11.16
C ARG A 124 37.77 26.64 -10.25
N GLY A 125 38.78 26.05 -9.69
CA GLY A 125 39.72 26.77 -8.84
C GLY A 125 41.14 26.55 -9.30
N ASP A 126 41.53 27.12 -10.44
CA ASP A 126 42.89 27.56 -10.78
C ASP A 126 42.81 28.20 -12.16
N GLY A 127 42.82 29.58 -12.14
CA GLY A 127 42.91 30.42 -13.32
C GLY A 127 42.91 31.90 -12.88
#